data_8916e9274635da64ad992aa51bdf12cf
#
_entry.id   8916e9274635da64ad992aa51bdf12cf
#
_cell.length_a   1.000
_cell.length_b   1.000
_cell.length_c   1.000
_cell.angle_alpha   90.00
_cell.angle_beta   90.00
_cell.angle_gamma   90.00
#
_symmetry.space_group_name_H-M   'P 1'
#
loop_
_entity.id
_entity.type
_entity.pdbx_description
1 polymer ?
#
loop_
_entity_poly.entity_id
_entity_poly.type
_entity_poly.pdbx_seq_one_letter_code
_entity_poly.pdbx_strand_id
1 'polypeptide(L)'
;DLYKKLDGELNKTVCFSSIDSYDLNYKDRPEIIIYGNLSFPDVKQDSYDAVILSHGSGGLRKYHKAYVELLNNNGYVVFQIDHYKARKIKYDKTFSKVSGITFMNDSYKALELIKTHPKINKISYIGWSQGGVGPILSHFKFATNFINKGNDIFDASIAIYPYCGFTFNKDIETNNPLLILTGRDDDLTPEKACINIYDKFSKDEGTIQLISIEGARHGYDNPFLFFGFEFERLPSLHIINDDCTLTISDQGEIKSLSNKIVSGPKESAALLSQCSTEGVYVKYSPYATERTFKEILKFLERI
;
A
#
# COMPACT_ATOMS: atom_id res chain seq x y z
N ASP A 1 -25.78 -3.42 1.82
CA ASP A 1 -26.06 -1.98 2.04
C ASP A 1 -24.75 -1.20 2.03
N LEU A 2 -24.78 0.01 1.46
CA LEU A 2 -23.65 0.94 1.48
C LEU A 2 -23.54 1.56 2.87
N TYR A 3 -22.40 1.40 3.51
CA TYR A 3 -22.12 1.98 4.82
C TYR A 3 -21.59 3.41 4.68
N LYS A 4 -22.23 4.34 5.37
CA LYS A 4 -21.78 5.73 5.53
C LYS A 4 -21.29 6.03 6.95
N LYS A 5 -21.62 5.15 7.88
CA LYS A 5 -21.23 5.24 9.28
C LYS A 5 -21.06 3.83 9.85
N LEU A 6 -20.10 3.66 10.71
CA LEU A 6 -19.85 2.45 11.47
C LEU A 6 -20.27 2.63 12.93
N ASP A 7 -20.84 1.57 13.48
CA ASP A 7 -21.16 1.40 14.89
C ASP A 7 -21.10 -0.08 15.26
N GLY A 8 -20.95 -0.37 16.54
CA GLY A 8 -20.92 -1.74 17.07
C GLY A 8 -19.62 -2.51 16.72
N GLU A 9 -19.25 -3.40 17.62
CA GLU A 9 -18.02 -4.17 17.59
C GLU A 9 -18.25 -5.56 16.96
N LEU A 10 -18.66 -5.60 15.70
CA LEU A 10 -18.96 -6.83 14.98
C LEU A 10 -18.03 -7.03 13.80
N ASN A 11 -17.50 -8.24 13.69
CA ASN A 11 -16.75 -8.66 12.51
C ASN A 11 -17.72 -8.79 11.32
N LYS A 12 -17.50 -8.02 10.27
CA LYS A 12 -18.40 -7.97 9.10
C LYS A 12 -17.73 -7.51 7.83
N THR A 13 -18.30 -7.91 6.70
CA THR A 13 -17.97 -7.29 5.41
C THR A 13 -18.75 -5.98 5.26
N VAL A 14 -18.06 -4.94 4.88
CA VAL A 14 -18.58 -3.58 4.73
C VAL A 14 -18.42 -3.15 3.28
N CYS A 15 -19.45 -2.54 2.69
CA CYS A 15 -19.41 -1.94 1.37
C CYS A 15 -19.35 -0.41 1.50
N PHE A 16 -18.47 0.24 0.76
CA PHE A 16 -18.30 1.69 0.79
C PHE A 16 -17.95 2.22 -0.59
N SER A 17 -18.16 3.52 -0.81
CA SER A 17 -17.89 4.19 -2.09
C SER A 17 -16.42 4.56 -2.20
N SER A 18 -15.85 4.41 -3.40
CA SER A 18 -14.51 4.83 -3.77
C SER A 18 -14.47 5.34 -5.22
N ILE A 19 -13.29 5.68 -5.71
CA ILE A 19 -13.06 6.26 -7.03
C ILE A 19 -11.83 5.63 -7.68
N ASP A 20 -11.95 5.20 -8.94
CA ASP A 20 -10.81 4.72 -9.72
C ASP A 20 -10.03 5.89 -10.30
N SER A 21 -8.71 5.91 -10.12
CA SER A 21 -7.84 6.91 -10.72
C SER A 21 -6.44 6.38 -11.04
N TYR A 22 -5.79 6.98 -12.05
CA TYR A 22 -4.38 6.73 -12.39
C TYR A 22 -3.48 7.92 -12.07
N ASP A 23 -4.05 9.02 -11.62
CA ASP A 23 -3.35 10.23 -11.19
C ASP A 23 -3.97 10.76 -9.89
N LEU A 24 -3.32 11.73 -9.25
CA LEU A 24 -3.82 12.35 -8.04
C LEU A 24 -4.93 13.37 -8.32
N ASN A 25 -5.03 13.87 -9.54
CA ASN A 25 -6.03 14.86 -9.95
C ASN A 25 -7.24 14.18 -10.62
N TYR A 26 -8.05 13.47 -9.83
CA TYR A 26 -9.14 12.62 -10.29
C TYR A 26 -10.53 13.28 -10.27
N LYS A 27 -10.64 14.57 -10.46
CA LYS A 27 -11.93 15.27 -10.47
C LYS A 27 -12.88 14.63 -11.50
N ASP A 28 -14.15 14.51 -11.11
CA ASP A 28 -15.25 14.03 -11.96
C ASP A 28 -15.18 12.56 -12.42
N ARG A 29 -14.48 11.70 -11.66
CA ARG A 29 -14.48 10.25 -11.90
C ARG A 29 -15.73 9.59 -11.28
N PRO A 30 -16.30 8.56 -11.92
CA PRO A 30 -17.46 7.86 -11.38
C PRO A 30 -17.10 7.10 -10.10
N GLU A 31 -18.03 7.08 -9.16
CA GLU A 31 -17.93 6.28 -7.95
C GLU A 31 -18.08 4.79 -8.25
N ILE A 32 -17.35 3.98 -7.50
CA ILE A 32 -17.47 2.53 -7.47
C ILE A 32 -17.68 2.06 -6.03
N ILE A 33 -18.51 1.04 -5.85
CA ILE A 33 -18.70 0.43 -4.53
C ILE A 33 -17.71 -0.71 -4.38
N ILE A 34 -16.89 -0.67 -3.32
CA ILE A 34 -15.91 -1.68 -3.00
C ILE A 34 -16.18 -2.31 -1.63
N TYR A 35 -15.39 -3.31 -1.27
CA TYR A 35 -15.59 -4.12 -0.07
C TYR A 35 -14.39 -4.07 0.86
N GLY A 36 -14.66 -4.08 2.16
CA GLY A 36 -13.66 -4.31 3.19
C GLY A 36 -14.18 -5.24 4.28
N ASN A 37 -13.28 -5.98 4.91
CA ASN A 37 -13.59 -6.84 6.04
C ASN A 37 -13.15 -6.15 7.33
N LEU A 38 -14.12 -5.80 8.17
CA LEU A 38 -13.90 -5.24 9.50
C LEU A 38 -13.74 -6.37 10.52
N SER A 39 -12.69 -6.30 11.33
CA SER A 39 -12.38 -7.27 12.38
C SER A 39 -11.99 -6.57 13.67
N PHE A 40 -12.65 -6.90 14.76
CA PHE A 40 -12.36 -6.41 16.11
C PHE A 40 -11.53 -7.43 16.89
N PRO A 41 -10.70 -6.98 17.85
CA PRO A 41 -10.09 -7.87 18.84
C PRO A 41 -11.12 -8.64 19.64
N ASP A 42 -10.79 -9.86 20.06
CA ASP A 42 -11.68 -10.66 20.94
C ASP A 42 -11.83 -10.01 22.33
N VAL A 43 -10.76 -9.36 22.80
CA VAL A 43 -10.80 -8.63 24.09
C VAL A 43 -11.38 -7.24 23.85
N LYS A 44 -12.53 -6.97 24.46
CA LYS A 44 -13.19 -5.67 24.36
C LYS A 44 -12.40 -4.59 25.10
N GLN A 45 -12.38 -3.41 24.50
CA GLN A 45 -11.73 -2.20 25.03
C GLN A 45 -12.71 -1.02 25.01
N ASP A 46 -12.43 0.00 25.79
CA ASP A 46 -13.21 1.24 25.79
C ASP A 46 -13.00 2.03 24.50
N SER A 47 -11.78 1.95 23.94
CA SER A 47 -11.39 2.53 22.68
C SER A 47 -10.32 1.68 21.98
N TYR A 48 -10.19 1.83 20.67
CA TYR A 48 -9.28 1.07 19.83
C TYR A 48 -8.48 1.98 18.91
N ASP A 49 -7.25 1.58 18.62
CA ASP A 49 -6.58 2.01 17.42
C ASP A 49 -6.88 1.03 16.29
N ALA A 50 -6.93 1.52 15.06
CA ALA A 50 -7.28 0.72 13.89
C ALA A 50 -6.15 0.68 12.86
N VAL A 51 -6.14 -0.37 12.05
CA VAL A 51 -5.20 -0.53 10.94
C VAL A 51 -5.98 -0.88 9.67
N ILE A 52 -5.79 -0.09 8.62
CA ILE A 52 -6.31 -0.36 7.29
C ILE A 52 -5.26 -1.14 6.51
N LEU A 53 -5.65 -2.29 5.92
CA LEU A 53 -4.80 -3.18 5.16
C LEU A 53 -5.14 -3.15 3.67
N SER A 54 -4.12 -2.94 2.83
CA SER A 54 -4.20 -2.84 1.37
C SER A 54 -3.31 -3.88 0.71
N HIS A 55 -3.91 -4.90 0.07
CA HIS A 55 -3.18 -5.98 -0.58
C HIS A 55 -2.41 -5.52 -1.84
N GLY A 56 -1.48 -6.33 -2.34
CA GLY A 56 -0.76 -6.09 -3.59
C GLY A 56 -1.52 -6.59 -4.84
N SER A 57 -0.83 -6.57 -5.99
CA SER A 57 -1.34 -7.02 -7.30
C SER A 57 -1.79 -8.49 -7.34
N GLY A 58 -1.35 -9.29 -6.39
CA GLY A 58 -1.82 -10.66 -6.18
C GLY A 58 -3.27 -10.77 -5.72
N GLY A 59 -3.90 -9.69 -5.29
CA GLY A 59 -5.22 -9.67 -4.67
C GLY A 59 -5.18 -10.10 -3.20
N LEU A 60 -6.33 -10.09 -2.56
CA LEU A 60 -6.46 -10.54 -1.18
C LEU A 60 -6.22 -12.04 -1.08
N ARG A 61 -5.25 -12.46 -0.26
CA ARG A 61 -4.80 -13.84 -0.11
C ARG A 61 -4.89 -14.33 1.33
N LYS A 62 -4.90 -15.67 1.50
CA LYS A 62 -5.02 -16.32 2.82
C LYS A 62 -3.88 -15.92 3.80
N TYR A 63 -2.68 -15.63 3.31
CA TYR A 63 -1.56 -15.28 4.18
C TYR A 63 -1.75 -13.92 4.87
N HIS A 64 -2.54 -13.01 4.30
CA HIS A 64 -2.87 -11.75 4.97
C HIS A 64 -3.67 -11.95 6.27
N LYS A 65 -4.30 -13.14 6.44
CA LYS A 65 -4.99 -13.49 7.69
C LYS A 65 -4.07 -13.48 8.90
N ALA A 66 -2.80 -13.87 8.72
CA ALA A 66 -1.80 -13.84 9.79
C ALA A 66 -1.57 -12.42 10.32
N TYR A 67 -1.62 -11.40 9.44
CA TYR A 67 -1.53 -10.00 9.85
C TYR A 67 -2.79 -9.51 10.58
N VAL A 68 -3.97 -9.94 10.14
CA VAL A 68 -5.23 -9.65 10.84
C VAL A 68 -5.17 -10.23 12.25
N GLU A 69 -4.78 -11.49 12.37
CA GLU A 69 -4.63 -12.18 13.67
C GLU A 69 -3.56 -11.50 14.55
N LEU A 70 -2.40 -11.15 13.97
CA LEU A 70 -1.35 -10.44 14.68
C LEU A 70 -1.88 -9.13 15.28
N LEU A 71 -2.54 -8.30 14.48
CA LEU A 71 -3.01 -7.00 14.89
C LEU A 71 -4.18 -7.10 15.89
N ASN A 72 -5.16 -7.97 15.64
CA ASN A 72 -6.26 -8.19 16.59
C ASN A 72 -5.77 -8.72 17.94
N ASN A 73 -4.80 -9.64 17.96
CA ASN A 73 -4.20 -10.17 19.19
C ASN A 73 -3.42 -9.09 19.99
N ASN A 74 -3.02 -8.00 19.32
CA ASN A 74 -2.39 -6.84 19.94
C ASN A 74 -3.36 -5.65 20.12
N GLY A 75 -4.67 -5.89 20.05
CA GLY A 75 -5.69 -4.92 20.41
C GLY A 75 -6.11 -3.95 19.32
N TYR A 76 -5.59 -4.08 18.10
CA TYR A 76 -5.98 -3.22 16.97
C TYR A 76 -7.26 -3.72 16.29
N VAL A 77 -8.15 -2.81 15.92
CA VAL A 77 -9.20 -3.09 14.93
C VAL A 77 -8.59 -3.13 13.55
N VAL A 78 -8.97 -4.11 12.73
CA VAL A 78 -8.43 -4.27 11.38
C VAL A 78 -9.52 -4.07 10.34
N PHE A 79 -9.23 -3.24 9.34
CA PHE A 79 -10.07 -3.09 8.16
C PHE A 79 -9.30 -3.51 6.90
N GLN A 80 -9.58 -4.70 6.41
CA GLN A 80 -8.90 -5.28 5.27
C GLN A 80 -9.69 -5.02 3.99
N ILE A 81 -9.15 -4.16 3.11
CA ILE A 81 -9.79 -3.79 1.84
C ILE A 81 -9.59 -4.89 0.80
N ASP A 82 -10.66 -5.23 0.08
CA ASP A 82 -10.60 -6.04 -1.15
C ASP A 82 -10.75 -5.11 -2.37
N HIS A 83 -9.64 -4.60 -2.85
CA HIS A 83 -9.59 -3.68 -3.99
C HIS A 83 -10.08 -4.31 -5.29
N TYR A 84 -10.08 -5.64 -5.39
CA TYR A 84 -10.28 -6.36 -6.65
C TYR A 84 -11.67 -6.98 -6.82
N LYS A 85 -12.31 -7.42 -5.74
CA LYS A 85 -13.59 -8.14 -5.81
C LYS A 85 -14.67 -7.39 -6.58
N ALA A 86 -14.91 -6.13 -6.25
CA ALA A 86 -15.91 -5.30 -6.94
C ALA A 86 -15.53 -5.02 -8.40
N ARG A 87 -14.24 -4.91 -8.68
CA ARG A 87 -13.67 -4.73 -10.02
C ARG A 87 -13.61 -6.02 -10.86
N LYS A 88 -14.06 -7.16 -10.30
CA LYS A 88 -14.04 -8.51 -10.91
C LYS A 88 -12.63 -8.96 -11.34
N ILE A 89 -11.63 -8.57 -10.57
CA ILE A 89 -10.22 -8.91 -10.77
C ILE A 89 -9.84 -9.97 -9.73
N LYS A 90 -9.12 -11.02 -10.13
CA LYS A 90 -8.53 -12.01 -9.20
C LYS A 90 -7.10 -11.67 -8.83
N TYR A 91 -6.34 -11.23 -9.81
CA TYR A 91 -4.95 -10.79 -9.72
C TYR A 91 -4.59 -9.94 -10.93
N ASP A 92 -3.60 -9.11 -10.79
CA ASP A 92 -3.11 -8.27 -11.89
C ASP A 92 -1.61 -8.47 -12.10
N LYS A 93 -1.26 -9.38 -13.02
CA LYS A 93 0.13 -9.64 -13.39
C LYS A 93 0.76 -8.52 -14.23
N THR A 94 -0.03 -7.59 -14.69
CA THR A 94 0.42 -6.45 -15.50
C THR A 94 0.61 -5.18 -14.68
N PHE A 95 0.21 -5.19 -13.39
CA PHE A 95 0.22 -4.04 -12.47
C PHE A 95 -0.46 -2.79 -13.02
N SER A 96 -1.32 -2.97 -14.04
CA SER A 96 -1.90 -1.87 -14.80
C SER A 96 -3.42 -1.77 -14.73
N LYS A 97 -4.13 -2.81 -14.26
CA LYS A 97 -5.60 -2.81 -14.21
C LYS A 97 -6.17 -1.92 -13.11
N VAL A 98 -5.46 -1.82 -12.00
CA VAL A 98 -5.78 -0.95 -10.87
C VAL A 98 -4.49 -0.25 -10.47
N SER A 99 -4.50 1.07 -10.45
CA SER A 99 -3.30 1.85 -10.12
C SER A 99 -3.02 1.87 -8.63
N GLY A 100 -1.76 2.16 -8.24
CA GLY A 100 -1.42 2.45 -6.84
C GLY A 100 -2.19 3.65 -6.27
N ILE A 101 -2.59 4.61 -7.12
CA ILE A 101 -3.42 5.75 -6.72
C ILE A 101 -4.85 5.30 -6.40
N THR A 102 -5.41 4.37 -7.16
CA THR A 102 -6.71 3.76 -6.83
C THR A 102 -6.67 3.04 -5.47
N PHE A 103 -5.59 2.28 -5.19
CA PHE A 103 -5.40 1.67 -3.86
C PHE A 103 -5.37 2.72 -2.74
N MET A 104 -4.69 3.85 -2.97
CA MET A 104 -4.65 4.96 -2.03
C MET A 104 -6.05 5.58 -1.84
N ASN A 105 -6.80 5.86 -2.93
CA ASN A 105 -8.16 6.39 -2.86
C ASN A 105 -9.08 5.47 -2.05
N ASP A 106 -9.08 4.17 -2.34
CA ASP A 106 -9.85 3.17 -1.60
C ASP A 106 -9.54 3.23 -0.10
N SER A 107 -8.25 3.38 0.24
CA SER A 107 -7.81 3.41 1.63
C SER A 107 -8.20 4.71 2.34
N TYR A 108 -8.20 5.85 1.64
CA TYR A 108 -8.70 7.11 2.20
C TYR A 108 -10.23 7.10 2.38
N LYS A 109 -10.98 6.47 1.47
CA LYS A 109 -12.41 6.27 1.66
C LYS A 109 -12.73 5.31 2.81
N ALA A 110 -11.87 4.31 3.02
CA ALA A 110 -11.94 3.47 4.22
C ALA A 110 -11.60 4.25 5.49
N LEU A 111 -10.58 5.13 5.46
CA LEU A 111 -10.23 6.02 6.58
C LEU A 111 -11.42 6.90 6.97
N GLU A 112 -12.05 7.59 6.00
CA GLU A 112 -13.25 8.40 6.22
C GLU A 112 -14.36 7.58 6.91
N LEU A 113 -14.58 6.34 6.47
CA LEU A 113 -15.61 5.46 7.05
C LEU A 113 -15.23 4.98 8.46
N ILE A 114 -14.00 4.50 8.68
CA ILE A 114 -13.54 3.97 9.98
C ILE A 114 -13.56 5.07 11.04
N LYS A 115 -13.21 6.30 10.71
CA LYS A 115 -13.29 7.47 11.62
C LYS A 115 -14.70 7.76 12.13
N THR A 116 -15.74 7.28 11.47
CA THR A 116 -17.11 7.45 11.96
C THR A 116 -17.44 6.57 13.18
N HIS A 117 -16.63 5.56 13.46
CA HIS A 117 -16.85 4.67 14.59
C HIS A 117 -16.44 5.33 15.92
N PRO A 118 -17.37 5.41 16.90
CA PRO A 118 -17.17 6.24 18.12
C PRO A 118 -16.06 5.75 19.05
N LYS A 119 -15.59 4.52 18.87
CA LYS A 119 -14.52 3.93 19.70
C LYS A 119 -13.16 3.85 18.98
N ILE A 120 -13.04 4.35 17.75
CA ILE A 120 -11.75 4.35 17.02
C ILE A 120 -11.04 5.67 17.26
N ASN A 121 -9.77 5.59 17.69
CA ASN A 121 -8.91 6.75 17.93
C ASN A 121 -7.96 6.98 16.75
N LYS A 122 -6.81 6.29 16.75
CA LYS A 122 -5.78 6.41 15.71
C LYS A 122 -6.01 5.39 14.62
N ILE A 123 -5.66 5.75 13.39
CA ILE A 123 -5.81 4.86 12.23
C ILE A 123 -4.51 4.84 11.44
N SER A 124 -3.89 3.67 11.39
CA SER A 124 -2.67 3.43 10.61
C SER A 124 -2.97 2.72 9.30
N TYR A 125 -2.06 2.82 8.33
CA TYR A 125 -2.19 2.25 7.00
C TYR A 125 -1.05 1.29 6.68
N ILE A 126 -1.35 0.03 6.35
CA ILE A 126 -0.38 -0.98 5.91
C ILE A 126 -0.70 -1.41 4.47
N GLY A 127 0.30 -1.44 3.60
CA GLY A 127 0.12 -1.90 2.24
C GLY A 127 1.29 -2.75 1.73
N TRP A 128 0.98 -3.74 0.89
CA TRP A 128 1.93 -4.68 0.31
C TRP A 128 2.17 -4.40 -1.17
N SER A 129 3.43 -4.45 -1.62
CA SER A 129 3.77 -4.41 -3.04
C SER A 129 3.14 -3.18 -3.72
N GLN A 130 2.29 -3.38 -4.74
CA GLN A 130 1.53 -2.31 -5.38
C GLN A 130 0.63 -1.56 -4.38
N GLY A 131 0.02 -2.27 -3.41
CA GLY A 131 -0.75 -1.65 -2.32
C GLY A 131 0.11 -0.82 -1.36
N GLY A 132 1.43 -1.03 -1.34
CA GLY A 132 2.39 -0.22 -0.58
C GLY A 132 2.66 1.17 -1.14
N VAL A 133 2.20 1.46 -2.36
CA VAL A 133 2.24 2.81 -2.97
C VAL A 133 1.43 3.80 -2.13
N GLY A 134 0.25 3.40 -1.68
CA GLY A 134 -0.62 4.23 -0.87
C GLY A 134 0.02 4.71 0.44
N PRO A 135 0.57 3.82 1.30
CA PRO A 135 1.30 4.21 2.50
C PRO A 135 2.46 5.19 2.24
N ILE A 136 3.25 4.97 1.17
CA ILE A 136 4.34 5.87 0.80
C ILE A 136 3.80 7.25 0.43
N LEU A 137 2.82 7.34 -0.46
CA LEU A 137 2.27 8.61 -0.89
C LEU A 137 1.51 9.33 0.24
N SER A 138 0.90 8.59 1.17
CA SER A 138 0.21 9.15 2.35
C SER A 138 1.16 9.89 3.30
N HIS A 139 2.44 9.56 3.27
CA HIS A 139 3.46 10.26 4.03
C HIS A 139 3.65 11.71 3.56
N PHE A 140 3.35 12.03 2.31
CA PHE A 140 3.60 13.33 1.71
C PHE A 140 2.35 14.21 1.64
N LYS A 141 2.41 15.41 2.23
CA LYS A 141 1.29 16.36 2.26
C LYS A 141 0.75 16.71 0.88
N PHE A 142 1.62 16.84 -0.11
CA PHE A 142 1.15 17.19 -1.45
C PHE A 142 0.19 16.15 -2.02
N ALA A 143 0.46 14.85 -1.82
CA ALA A 143 -0.38 13.77 -2.32
C ALA A 143 -1.73 13.73 -1.58
N THR A 144 -1.72 13.89 -0.25
CA THR A 144 -2.94 13.90 0.56
C THR A 144 -3.82 15.11 0.29
N ASN A 145 -3.23 16.25 -0.08
CA ASN A 145 -3.98 17.44 -0.48
C ASN A 145 -4.82 17.22 -1.75
N PHE A 146 -4.36 16.38 -2.68
CA PHE A 146 -5.17 15.99 -3.84
C PHE A 146 -6.30 15.05 -3.45
N ILE A 147 -6.02 14.06 -2.59
CA ILE A 147 -6.97 12.98 -2.26
C ILE A 147 -8.15 13.51 -1.45
N ASN A 148 -7.90 14.28 -0.39
CA ASN A 148 -8.96 14.73 0.53
C ASN A 148 -8.75 16.16 1.06
N LYS A 149 -7.99 16.98 0.36
CA LYS A 149 -7.63 18.35 0.76
C LYS A 149 -6.87 18.41 2.11
N GLY A 150 -6.18 17.33 2.47
CA GLY A 150 -5.44 17.24 3.73
C GLY A 150 -6.30 17.16 5.00
N ASN A 151 -7.63 16.94 4.88
CA ASN A 151 -8.54 16.94 6.02
C ASN A 151 -8.36 15.71 6.93
N ASP A 152 -8.18 14.54 6.31
CA ASP A 152 -7.96 13.29 7.02
C ASP A 152 -6.61 12.70 6.62
N ILE A 153 -5.79 12.40 7.59
CA ILE A 153 -4.48 11.76 7.42
C ILE A 153 -4.43 10.51 8.28
N PHE A 154 -3.64 9.54 7.86
CA PHE A 154 -3.31 8.40 8.68
C PHE A 154 -2.34 8.82 9.79
N ASP A 155 -2.46 8.21 10.97
CA ASP A 155 -1.54 8.47 12.10
C ASP A 155 -0.15 7.85 11.85
N ALA A 156 -0.08 6.75 11.10
CA ALA A 156 1.15 6.11 10.63
C ALA A 156 0.94 5.34 9.32
N SER A 157 2.02 5.17 8.57
CA SER A 157 2.03 4.44 7.30
C SER A 157 3.13 3.37 7.29
N ILE A 158 2.81 2.16 6.79
CA ILE A 158 3.73 1.04 6.69
C ILE A 158 3.64 0.42 5.29
N ALA A 159 4.76 0.35 4.59
CA ALA A 159 4.86 -0.22 3.25
C ALA A 159 5.74 -1.48 3.26
N ILE A 160 5.19 -2.62 2.84
CA ILE A 160 5.85 -3.92 2.84
C ILE A 160 6.22 -4.30 1.41
N TYR A 161 7.50 -4.46 1.13
CA TYR A 161 8.10 -4.65 -0.20
C TYR A 161 7.40 -3.84 -1.30
N PRO A 162 7.26 -2.50 -1.09
CA PRO A 162 6.46 -1.66 -1.95
C PRO A 162 7.14 -1.35 -3.28
N TYR A 163 6.35 -0.90 -4.25
CA TYR A 163 6.89 -0.19 -5.40
C TYR A 163 7.25 1.25 -4.98
N CYS A 164 8.52 1.60 -5.04
CA CYS A 164 9.06 2.90 -4.64
C CYS A 164 9.52 3.78 -5.82
N GLY A 165 9.22 3.39 -7.05
CA GLY A 165 9.69 4.08 -8.26
C GLY A 165 8.97 5.39 -8.54
N PHE A 166 8.99 6.32 -7.58
CA PHE A 166 8.41 7.66 -7.72
C PHE A 166 9.47 8.74 -7.53
N THR A 167 9.32 9.84 -8.26
CA THR A 167 10.05 11.07 -8.04
C THR A 167 9.12 12.27 -8.02
N PHE A 168 9.53 13.31 -7.33
CA PHE A 168 8.79 14.56 -7.16
C PHE A 168 9.73 15.72 -7.44
N ASN A 169 9.20 16.83 -7.95
CA ASN A 169 10.00 17.98 -8.37
C ASN A 169 10.27 19.01 -7.26
N LYS A 170 9.68 18.85 -6.06
CA LYS A 170 9.75 19.84 -4.97
C LYS A 170 10.27 19.27 -3.66
N ASP A 171 10.73 20.16 -2.79
CA ASP A 171 10.84 19.87 -1.36
C ASP A 171 9.43 19.66 -0.80
N ILE A 172 9.22 18.48 -0.19
CA ILE A 172 7.89 18.00 0.15
C ILE A 172 7.76 17.88 1.66
N GLU A 173 6.75 18.55 2.19
CA GLU A 173 6.35 18.39 3.57
C GLU A 173 5.72 17.01 3.83
N THR A 174 6.00 16.47 5.01
CA THR A 174 5.51 15.14 5.43
C THR A 174 4.33 15.28 6.41
N ASN A 175 3.47 14.25 6.45
CA ASN A 175 2.31 14.19 7.35
C ASN A 175 2.56 13.32 8.57
N ASN A 176 2.87 12.05 8.33
CA ASN A 176 2.85 10.99 9.31
C ASN A 176 4.13 10.15 9.25
N PRO A 177 4.53 9.46 10.31
CA PRO A 177 5.64 8.53 10.26
C PRO A 177 5.43 7.42 9.22
N LEU A 178 6.51 7.06 8.51
CA LEU A 178 6.52 6.01 7.48
C LEU A 178 7.56 4.93 7.83
N LEU A 179 7.13 3.67 7.86
CA LEU A 179 7.99 2.51 7.88
C LEU A 179 7.99 1.82 6.52
N ILE A 180 9.16 1.62 5.92
CA ILE A 180 9.35 0.85 4.69
C ILE A 180 10.13 -0.41 5.04
N LEU A 181 9.56 -1.57 4.71
CA LEU A 181 10.19 -2.88 4.86
C LEU A 181 10.48 -3.45 3.47
N THR A 182 11.74 -3.68 3.14
CA THR A 182 12.16 -4.18 1.83
C THR A 182 12.85 -5.52 1.93
N GLY A 183 12.76 -6.32 0.88
CA GLY A 183 13.61 -7.49 0.68
C GLY A 183 14.86 -7.12 -0.12
N ARG A 184 16.07 -7.48 0.39
CA ARG A 184 17.32 -7.16 -0.32
C ARG A 184 17.43 -7.90 -1.65
N ASP A 185 16.84 -9.10 -1.74
CA ASP A 185 16.87 -9.96 -2.92
C ASP A 185 15.56 -9.88 -3.73
N ASP A 186 14.78 -8.80 -3.56
CA ASP A 186 13.52 -8.59 -4.28
C ASP A 186 13.79 -8.16 -5.71
N ASP A 187 13.48 -9.05 -6.67
CA ASP A 187 13.64 -8.81 -8.10
C ASP A 187 12.42 -8.10 -8.70
N LEU A 188 11.27 -8.10 -8.01
CA LEU A 188 10.06 -7.47 -8.52
C LEU A 188 10.00 -5.98 -8.17
N THR A 189 10.24 -5.65 -6.91
CA THR A 189 10.26 -4.27 -6.40
C THR A 189 11.59 -4.00 -5.67
N PRO A 190 12.68 -3.73 -6.43
CA PRO A 190 14.00 -3.61 -5.86
C PRO A 190 14.11 -2.54 -4.79
N GLU A 191 14.79 -2.85 -3.69
CA GLU A 191 14.96 -1.94 -2.56
C GLU A 191 15.66 -0.62 -2.93
N LYS A 192 16.48 -0.60 -4.01
CA LYS A 192 17.19 0.59 -4.47
C LYS A 192 16.26 1.79 -4.66
N ALA A 193 15.05 1.58 -5.20
CA ALA A 193 14.08 2.66 -5.38
C ALA A 193 13.58 3.20 -4.03
N CYS A 194 13.41 2.32 -3.03
CA CYS A 194 13.02 2.73 -1.67
C CYS A 194 14.15 3.44 -0.93
N ILE A 195 15.40 3.01 -1.13
CA ILE A 195 16.58 3.71 -0.62
C ILE A 195 16.64 5.14 -1.18
N ASN A 196 16.38 5.32 -2.48
CA ASN A 196 16.35 6.65 -3.09
C ASN A 196 15.30 7.57 -2.45
N ILE A 197 14.10 7.05 -2.12
CA ILE A 197 13.08 7.81 -1.38
C ILE A 197 13.59 8.15 0.02
N TYR A 198 14.13 7.16 0.74
CA TYR A 198 14.66 7.36 2.07
C TYR A 198 15.76 8.42 2.09
N ASP A 199 16.77 8.31 1.24
CA ASP A 199 17.90 9.25 1.18
C ASP A 199 17.46 10.67 0.81
N LYS A 200 16.45 10.80 -0.05
CA LYS A 200 15.94 12.10 -0.49
C LYS A 200 15.11 12.80 0.57
N PHE A 201 14.30 12.07 1.35
CA PHE A 201 13.25 12.63 2.21
C PHE A 201 13.45 12.37 3.71
N SER A 202 14.44 11.59 4.15
CA SER A 202 14.70 11.32 5.56
C SER A 202 15.47 12.42 6.31
N LYS A 203 15.51 13.62 5.75
CA LYS A 203 16.25 14.76 6.34
C LYS A 203 15.75 15.16 7.74
N ASP A 204 14.48 14.95 8.01
CA ASP A 204 13.91 15.14 9.35
C ASP A 204 14.02 13.83 10.12
N GLU A 205 14.86 13.81 11.15
CA GLU A 205 15.16 12.62 11.95
C GLU A 205 13.88 11.89 12.38
N GLY A 206 13.74 10.64 11.91
CA GLY A 206 12.72 9.72 12.39
C GLY A 206 11.38 9.73 11.66
N THR A 207 11.15 10.55 10.65
CA THR A 207 9.88 10.56 9.91
C THR A 207 9.75 9.38 8.95
N ILE A 208 10.87 8.92 8.35
CA ILE A 208 10.94 7.71 7.54
C ILE A 208 11.90 6.71 8.19
N GLN A 209 11.47 5.47 8.31
CA GLN A 209 12.32 4.34 8.68
C GLN A 209 12.36 3.35 7.52
N LEU A 210 13.57 2.94 7.11
CA LEU A 210 13.77 1.93 6.09
C LEU A 210 14.48 0.72 6.72
N ILE A 211 13.88 -0.46 6.58
CA ILE A 211 14.45 -1.72 7.04
C ILE A 211 14.60 -2.66 5.84
N SER A 212 15.85 -2.91 5.47
CA SER A 212 16.25 -3.87 4.46
C SER A 212 16.45 -5.25 5.10
N ILE A 213 15.73 -6.26 4.60
CA ILE A 213 15.79 -7.63 5.15
C ILE A 213 16.62 -8.50 4.22
N GLU A 214 17.75 -8.96 4.72
CA GLU A 214 18.67 -9.80 3.94
C GLU A 214 18.06 -11.16 3.58
N GLY A 215 18.28 -11.63 2.36
CA GLY A 215 17.75 -12.89 1.85
C GLY A 215 16.24 -12.90 1.60
N ALA A 216 15.55 -11.79 1.84
CA ALA A 216 14.11 -11.67 1.58
C ALA A 216 13.85 -11.31 0.11
N ARG A 217 12.92 -12.03 -0.51
CA ARG A 217 12.42 -11.82 -1.88
C ARG A 217 11.00 -11.29 -1.89
N HIS A 218 10.47 -10.92 -3.04
CA HIS A 218 9.08 -10.46 -3.13
C HIS A 218 8.10 -11.51 -2.60
N GLY A 219 7.16 -11.09 -1.76
CA GLY A 219 6.20 -12.01 -1.14
C GLY A 219 6.81 -12.96 -0.12
N TYR A 220 7.91 -12.59 0.53
CA TYR A 220 8.61 -13.40 1.54
C TYR A 220 7.73 -13.82 2.72
N ASP A 221 6.61 -13.19 2.92
CA ASP A 221 5.63 -13.43 3.98
C ASP A 221 4.50 -14.40 3.58
N ASN A 222 4.55 -14.93 2.36
CA ASN A 222 3.57 -15.87 1.86
C ASN A 222 4.04 -17.34 2.05
N PRO A 223 3.53 -18.09 3.04
CA PRO A 223 3.99 -19.46 3.32
C PRO A 223 3.68 -20.45 2.19
N PHE A 224 2.78 -20.14 1.26
CA PHE A 224 2.54 -20.96 0.07
C PHE A 224 3.71 -20.96 -0.93
N LEU A 225 4.68 -20.05 -0.73
CA LEU A 225 5.91 -19.97 -1.53
C LEU A 225 7.11 -20.65 -0.87
N PHE A 226 6.88 -21.59 0.04
CA PHE A 226 7.93 -22.25 0.85
C PHE A 226 9.06 -22.86 0.00
N PHE A 227 8.72 -23.55 -1.10
CA PHE A 227 9.71 -24.14 -2.00
C PHE A 227 10.35 -23.15 -2.98
N GLY A 228 9.88 -21.90 -3.00
CA GLY A 228 10.21 -20.93 -4.02
C GLY A 228 9.50 -21.24 -5.36
N PHE A 229 9.31 -20.19 -6.15
CA PHE A 229 8.65 -20.30 -7.45
C PHE A 229 9.16 -19.23 -8.41
N GLU A 230 9.43 -19.62 -9.66
CA GLU A 230 9.78 -18.71 -10.74
C GLU A 230 8.52 -18.29 -11.50
N PHE A 231 8.22 -17.02 -11.51
CA PHE A 231 7.17 -16.46 -12.36
C PHE A 231 7.77 -15.95 -13.66
N GLU A 232 7.98 -16.85 -14.64
CA GLU A 232 8.68 -16.60 -15.90
C GLU A 232 8.16 -15.37 -16.70
N ARG A 233 6.87 -15.06 -16.56
CA ARG A 233 6.19 -13.98 -17.30
C ARG A 233 5.75 -12.81 -16.43
N LEU A 234 6.30 -12.70 -15.23
CA LEU A 234 6.04 -11.55 -14.40
C LEU A 234 7.10 -10.49 -14.70
N PRO A 235 6.71 -9.24 -14.94
CA PRO A 235 7.67 -8.17 -15.15
C PRO A 235 8.58 -8.02 -13.93
N SER A 236 9.89 -8.10 -14.14
CA SER A 236 10.88 -7.78 -13.12
C SER A 236 11.25 -6.31 -13.23
N LEU A 237 11.15 -5.59 -12.12
CA LEU A 237 11.50 -4.18 -12.05
C LEU A 237 12.96 -3.97 -11.61
N HIS A 238 13.71 -5.04 -11.42
CA HIS A 238 15.05 -4.96 -10.87
C HIS A 238 16.09 -4.39 -11.83
N ILE A 239 15.89 -4.54 -13.15
CA ILE A 239 16.76 -3.96 -14.17
C ILE A 239 16.33 -2.53 -14.52
N ILE A 240 15.20 -2.12 -13.98
CA ILE A 240 14.72 -0.80 -14.20
C ILE A 240 15.59 0.14 -13.41
N ASN A 241 16.54 0.62 -14.11
CA ASN A 241 17.17 1.86 -13.77
C ASN A 241 16.07 2.91 -13.61
N ASP A 242 16.28 4.09 -14.01
CA ASP A 242 15.33 5.18 -13.86
C ASP A 242 14.12 5.07 -14.81
N ASP A 243 14.12 4.18 -15.80
CA ASP A 243 13.13 4.14 -16.90
C ASP A 243 11.69 3.80 -16.50
N CYS A 244 11.47 3.02 -15.42
CA CYS A 244 10.14 2.80 -14.83
C CYS A 244 9.80 3.78 -13.70
N THR A 245 10.67 4.72 -13.38
CA THR A 245 10.38 5.73 -12.37
C THR A 245 9.29 6.67 -12.87
N LEU A 246 8.28 6.86 -12.04
CA LEU A 246 7.16 7.76 -12.30
C LEU A 246 7.43 9.12 -11.69
N THR A 247 7.20 10.19 -12.43
CA THR A 247 7.23 11.55 -11.91
C THR A 247 5.82 12.01 -11.61
N ILE A 248 5.59 12.48 -10.40
CA ILE A 248 4.32 13.11 -10.01
C ILE A 248 4.51 14.62 -10.11
N SER A 249 3.72 15.24 -11.00
CA SER A 249 3.77 16.68 -11.23
C SER A 249 3.07 17.47 -10.12
N ASP A 250 3.31 18.79 -10.08
CA ASP A 250 2.63 19.71 -9.16
C ASP A 250 1.11 19.76 -9.36
N GLN A 251 0.62 19.32 -10.52
CA GLN A 251 -0.80 19.20 -10.83
C GLN A 251 -1.38 17.82 -10.50
N GLY A 252 -0.57 16.91 -9.91
CA GLY A 252 -0.98 15.56 -9.56
C GLY A 252 -1.00 14.56 -10.73
N GLU A 253 -0.53 14.97 -11.92
CA GLU A 253 -0.39 14.08 -13.07
C GLU A 253 0.77 13.11 -12.86
N ILE A 254 0.60 11.87 -13.28
CA ILE A 254 1.66 10.86 -13.27
C ILE A 254 2.25 10.74 -14.67
N LYS A 255 3.57 10.88 -14.77
CA LYS A 255 4.32 10.82 -16.02
C LYS A 255 5.48 9.84 -15.91
N SER A 256 5.81 9.21 -17.05
CA SER A 256 7.10 8.51 -17.20
C SER A 256 8.24 9.51 -17.25
N LEU A 257 9.48 9.05 -17.13
CA LEU A 257 10.68 9.91 -17.32
C LEU A 257 10.73 10.55 -18.72
N SER A 258 10.15 9.92 -19.74
CA SER A 258 10.00 10.50 -21.09
C SER A 258 8.83 11.49 -21.20
N ASN A 259 8.27 11.97 -20.09
CA ASN A 259 7.13 12.90 -19.99
C ASN A 259 5.82 12.39 -20.61
N LYS A 260 5.66 11.09 -20.84
CA LYS A 260 4.38 10.52 -21.26
C LYS A 260 3.46 10.40 -20.07
N ILE A 261 2.22 10.89 -20.20
CA ILE A 261 1.20 10.79 -19.15
C ILE A 261 0.75 9.33 -19.01
N VAL A 262 0.69 8.87 -17.76
CA VAL A 262 0.18 7.54 -17.39
C VAL A 262 -1.21 7.72 -16.79
N SER A 263 -2.22 7.76 -17.65
CA SER A 263 -3.61 8.09 -17.30
C SER A 263 -4.56 6.89 -17.27
N GLY A 264 -4.06 5.70 -17.58
CA GLY A 264 -4.88 4.52 -17.66
C GLY A 264 -4.10 3.19 -17.78
N PRO A 265 -4.83 2.07 -17.86
CA PRO A 265 -4.21 0.74 -17.91
C PRO A 265 -3.35 0.50 -19.14
N LYS A 266 -3.67 1.12 -20.29
CA LYS A 266 -2.89 0.97 -21.52
C LYS A 266 -1.53 1.64 -21.44
N GLU A 267 -1.50 2.88 -20.95
CA GLU A 267 -0.27 3.66 -20.75
C GLU A 267 0.62 3.00 -19.71
N SER A 268 0.04 2.51 -18.60
CA SER A 268 0.76 1.76 -17.56
C SER A 268 1.37 0.47 -18.13
N ALA A 269 0.61 -0.33 -18.86
CA ALA A 269 1.10 -1.56 -19.46
C ALA A 269 2.20 -1.30 -20.51
N ALA A 270 2.03 -0.25 -21.32
CA ALA A 270 3.04 0.15 -22.33
C ALA A 270 4.34 0.60 -21.67
N LEU A 271 4.27 1.36 -20.58
CA LEU A 271 5.44 1.78 -19.82
C LEU A 271 6.17 0.56 -19.26
N LEU A 272 5.46 -0.33 -18.55
CA LEU A 272 6.06 -1.52 -17.96
C LEU A 272 6.75 -2.41 -19.00
N SER A 273 6.13 -2.60 -20.17
CA SER A 273 6.73 -3.41 -21.24
C SER A 273 8.03 -2.82 -21.83
N GLN A 274 8.27 -1.53 -21.68
CA GLN A 274 9.47 -0.85 -22.16
C GLN A 274 10.60 -0.84 -21.13
N CYS A 275 10.27 -0.92 -19.85
CA CYS A 275 11.22 -0.70 -18.78
C CYS A 275 11.37 -1.91 -17.84
N SER A 276 10.78 -3.06 -18.14
CA SER A 276 10.91 -4.28 -17.35
C SER A 276 11.43 -5.44 -18.19
N THR A 277 12.07 -6.41 -17.53
CA THR A 277 12.32 -7.74 -18.09
C THR A 277 11.31 -8.72 -17.52
N GLU A 278 11.25 -9.93 -18.09
CA GLU A 278 10.43 -11.02 -17.56
C GLU A 278 11.25 -11.94 -16.66
N GLY A 279 10.59 -12.51 -15.67
CA GLY A 279 11.16 -13.46 -14.74
C GLY A 279 11.38 -12.87 -13.34
N VAL A 280 10.63 -13.41 -12.36
CA VAL A 280 10.74 -13.03 -10.95
C VAL A 280 10.75 -14.30 -10.10
N TYR A 281 11.79 -14.47 -9.31
CA TYR A 281 11.84 -15.55 -8.33
C TYR A 281 11.31 -15.08 -6.98
N VAL A 282 10.32 -15.79 -6.46
CA VAL A 282 9.69 -15.53 -5.16
C VAL A 282 9.90 -16.69 -4.21
N LYS A 283 10.07 -16.41 -2.92
CA LYS A 283 10.28 -17.45 -1.91
C LYS A 283 9.83 -16.96 -0.54
N TYR A 284 9.14 -17.83 0.20
CA TYR A 284 8.83 -17.61 1.61
C TYR A 284 10.08 -17.59 2.47
N SER A 285 10.13 -16.66 3.43
CA SER A 285 11.16 -16.57 4.43
C SER A 285 10.51 -16.42 5.82
N PRO A 286 10.54 -17.48 6.67
CA PRO A 286 10.03 -17.38 8.04
C PRO A 286 10.71 -16.27 8.83
N TYR A 287 12.02 -16.14 8.68
CA TYR A 287 12.80 -15.07 9.32
C TYR A 287 12.33 -13.67 8.93
N ALA A 288 12.17 -13.43 7.61
CA ALA A 288 11.72 -12.13 7.12
C ALA A 288 10.29 -11.82 7.57
N THR A 289 9.42 -12.84 7.61
CA THR A 289 8.03 -12.71 8.09
C THR A 289 7.98 -12.32 9.57
N GLU A 290 8.72 -13.05 10.42
CA GLU A 290 8.79 -12.77 11.86
C GLU A 290 9.40 -11.38 12.12
N ARG A 291 10.46 -11.03 11.40
CA ARG A 291 11.07 -9.70 11.47
C ARG A 291 10.07 -8.61 11.11
N THR A 292 9.30 -8.80 10.03
CA THR A 292 8.25 -7.87 9.60
C THR A 292 7.19 -7.69 10.67
N PHE A 293 6.68 -8.76 11.26
CA PHE A 293 5.69 -8.70 12.34
C PHE A 293 6.20 -7.91 13.54
N LYS A 294 7.43 -8.17 13.95
CA LYS A 294 8.07 -7.46 15.07
C LYS A 294 8.23 -5.97 14.79
N GLU A 295 8.69 -5.60 13.60
CA GLU A 295 8.91 -4.20 13.27
C GLU A 295 7.59 -3.43 13.10
N ILE A 296 6.54 -4.06 12.58
CA ILE A 296 5.19 -3.48 12.51
C ILE A 296 4.71 -3.13 13.92
N LEU A 297 4.70 -4.10 14.85
CA LEU A 297 4.22 -3.86 16.21
C LEU A 297 5.05 -2.78 16.92
N LYS A 298 6.38 -2.90 16.86
CA LYS A 298 7.29 -1.90 17.44
C LYS A 298 7.09 -0.49 16.88
N PHE A 299 6.71 -0.37 15.61
CA PHE A 299 6.45 0.91 14.98
C PHE A 299 5.11 1.48 15.44
N LEU A 300 4.05 0.67 15.44
CA LEU A 300 2.71 1.08 15.88
C LEU A 300 2.64 1.45 17.36
N GLU A 301 3.42 0.81 18.24
CA GLU A 301 3.49 1.12 19.68
C GLU A 301 4.05 2.52 19.98
N ARG A 302 4.70 3.17 19.00
CA ARG A 302 5.30 4.50 19.17
C ARG A 302 4.38 5.64 18.71
N ILE A 303 3.30 5.29 18.06
CA ILE A 303 2.33 6.24 17.52
C ILE A 303 1.30 6.57 18.60
#